data_9af24530a50caf86fd8eb29df548266c
#
_entry.id   9af24530a50caf86fd8eb29df548266c
#
_cell.length_a   1.000
_cell.length_b   1.000
_cell.length_c   1.000
_cell.angle_alpha   90.00
_cell.angle_beta   90.00
_cell.angle_gamma   90.00
#
_symmetry.space_group_name_H-M   'P 1'
#
loop_
_entity.id
_entity.type
_entity.pdbx_description
1 polymer ?
#
loop_
_entity_poly.entity_id
_entity_poly.type
_entity_poly.pdbx_seq_one_letter_code
_entity_poly.pdbx_strand_id
1 'polypeptide(L)'
;MKMWKNITLDFPGTDLRYISDLFSTLDVASIMIKDKLKEPYSNWVDDPDNPNPLSGDTHFIVLMIQENQDVDQLIYEIQMIMNLDNAPDYVEEIFEDKDWVTYTQSQFKEIFISDSLRIVPPWESNSEFSGQSIIIQPGSGFGTGSHPTTQLCLRWLENNLKENNTVLDYGCGSGVLSIAAKILGAGFVEGVEIDPKAILNAEQNNELNNLMIPYHHPDSFESNEKYDIVIANILATILIRLAPTLGPFIGNKLVLSGILENQAKDVIQSYSKWVGLSVQDKMDGWVLLLNN
;
A
#
# COMPACT_ATOMS: atom_id res chain seq x y z
N MET A 1 -19.80 20.21 -18.50
CA MET A 1 -19.15 19.16 -17.68
C MET A 1 -18.68 18.08 -18.63
N LYS A 2 -17.55 17.48 -18.40
CA LYS A 2 -17.05 16.38 -19.22
C LYS A 2 -17.74 15.11 -18.73
N MET A 3 -18.38 14.38 -19.63
CA MET A 3 -19.07 13.13 -19.31
C MET A 3 -18.23 11.95 -19.78
N TRP A 4 -18.31 10.85 -19.06
CA TRP A 4 -17.62 9.61 -19.36
C TRP A 4 -18.61 8.44 -19.39
N LYS A 5 -18.20 7.36 -20.04
CA LYS A 5 -18.91 6.08 -20.04
C LYS A 5 -18.00 4.98 -19.51
N ASN A 6 -18.52 4.13 -18.63
CA ASN A 6 -17.93 2.83 -18.29
C ASN A 6 -18.63 1.75 -19.11
N ILE A 7 -17.86 0.97 -19.83
CA ILE A 7 -18.31 -0.21 -20.56
C ILE A 7 -17.80 -1.42 -19.77
N THR A 8 -18.71 -2.08 -19.07
CA THR A 8 -18.42 -3.27 -18.27
C THR A 8 -18.64 -4.52 -19.09
N LEU A 9 -17.61 -5.35 -19.22
CA LEU A 9 -17.59 -6.57 -20.00
C LEU A 9 -17.33 -7.78 -19.09
N ASP A 10 -17.95 -8.91 -19.45
CA ASP A 10 -17.82 -10.18 -18.73
C ASP A 10 -17.22 -11.23 -19.66
N PHE A 11 -16.08 -11.82 -19.23
CA PHE A 11 -15.38 -12.85 -19.99
C PHE A 11 -15.10 -14.06 -19.10
N PRO A 12 -16.12 -14.88 -18.76
CA PRO A 12 -15.95 -16.05 -17.93
C PRO A 12 -14.90 -17.03 -18.51
N GLY A 13 -14.13 -17.67 -17.62
CA GLY A 13 -13.12 -18.67 -17.99
C GLY A 13 -11.86 -18.09 -18.64
N THR A 14 -11.66 -16.76 -18.61
CA THR A 14 -10.51 -16.11 -19.25
C THR A 14 -9.59 -15.46 -18.22
N ASP A 15 -8.30 -15.32 -18.57
CA ASP A 15 -7.35 -14.49 -17.81
C ASP A 15 -7.50 -13.01 -18.22
N LEU A 16 -8.00 -12.20 -17.30
CA LEU A 16 -8.26 -10.79 -17.57
C LEU A 16 -7.00 -9.94 -17.69
N ARG A 17 -5.83 -10.40 -17.24
CA ARG A 17 -4.55 -9.71 -17.48
C ARG A 17 -4.22 -9.76 -18.98
N TYR A 18 -4.34 -10.95 -19.56
CA TYR A 18 -4.14 -11.12 -21.00
C TYR A 18 -5.10 -10.26 -21.81
N ILE A 19 -6.39 -10.21 -21.41
CA ILE A 19 -7.38 -9.36 -22.07
C ILE A 19 -7.06 -7.87 -21.89
N SER A 20 -6.65 -7.45 -20.70
CA SER A 20 -6.22 -6.07 -20.44
C SER A 20 -5.05 -5.65 -21.33
N ASP A 21 -4.08 -6.53 -21.52
CA ASP A 21 -2.96 -6.28 -22.42
C ASP A 21 -3.42 -6.14 -23.88
N LEU A 22 -4.32 -7.00 -24.35
CA LEU A 22 -4.90 -6.91 -25.69
C LEU A 22 -5.67 -5.58 -25.87
N PHE A 23 -6.45 -5.18 -24.88
CA PHE A 23 -7.26 -3.94 -24.93
C PHE A 23 -6.42 -2.67 -24.80
N SER A 24 -5.16 -2.75 -24.42
CA SER A 24 -4.25 -1.60 -24.38
C SER A 24 -4.05 -0.92 -25.75
N THR A 25 -4.43 -1.60 -26.84
CA THR A 25 -4.39 -1.06 -28.22
C THR A 25 -5.65 -0.29 -28.60
N LEU A 26 -6.74 -0.38 -27.81
CA LEU A 26 -7.98 0.33 -28.05
C LEU A 26 -7.87 1.81 -27.65
N ASP A 27 -8.67 2.66 -28.29
CA ASP A 27 -8.80 4.07 -27.92
C ASP A 27 -9.70 4.20 -26.69
N VAL A 28 -9.16 3.89 -25.52
CA VAL A 28 -9.86 3.98 -24.23
C VAL A 28 -9.04 4.81 -23.24
N ALA A 29 -9.74 5.54 -22.37
CA ALA A 29 -9.08 6.38 -21.38
C ALA A 29 -8.50 5.57 -20.22
N SER A 30 -9.10 4.43 -19.87
CA SER A 30 -8.65 3.55 -18.79
C SER A 30 -9.21 2.14 -18.96
N ILE A 31 -8.46 1.15 -18.51
CA ILE A 31 -8.86 -0.25 -18.38
C ILE A 31 -8.76 -0.62 -16.89
N MET A 32 -9.84 -1.15 -16.33
CA MET A 32 -9.93 -1.53 -14.93
C MET A 32 -10.44 -2.96 -14.82
N ILE A 33 -9.90 -3.73 -13.89
CA ILE A 33 -10.43 -5.05 -13.49
C ILE A 33 -11.14 -4.86 -12.16
N LYS A 34 -12.41 -5.26 -12.08
CA LYS A 34 -13.31 -5.03 -10.95
C LYS A 34 -13.93 -6.32 -10.46
N ASP A 35 -13.89 -6.58 -9.16
CA ASP A 35 -14.54 -7.73 -8.53
C ASP A 35 -16.05 -7.79 -8.84
N LYS A 36 -16.56 -8.99 -9.10
CA LYS A 36 -18.00 -9.27 -9.23
C LYS A 36 -18.72 -9.27 -7.88
N LEU A 37 -18.02 -9.66 -6.82
CA LEU A 37 -18.56 -9.68 -5.46
C LEU A 37 -18.31 -8.32 -4.80
N LYS A 38 -19.39 -7.70 -4.28
CA LYS A 38 -19.33 -6.49 -3.45
C LYS A 38 -19.00 -6.88 -1.99
N GLU A 39 -17.90 -7.55 -1.73
CA GLU A 39 -17.44 -7.72 -0.36
C GLU A 39 -16.49 -6.57 0.01
N PRO A 40 -16.69 -5.88 1.16
CA PRO A 40 -15.86 -4.72 1.54
C PRO A 40 -14.41 -5.07 1.89
N TYR A 41 -14.07 -6.34 1.88
CA TYR A 41 -12.72 -6.84 2.12
C TYR A 41 -12.38 -7.91 1.09
N SER A 42 -12.06 -7.50 -0.14
CA SER A 42 -11.29 -8.38 -1.02
C SER A 42 -9.94 -8.62 -0.33
N ASN A 43 -9.59 -9.89 -0.13
CA ASN A 43 -8.26 -10.28 0.32
C ASN A 43 -7.23 -9.86 -0.74
N TRP A 44 -6.77 -8.62 -0.69
CA TRP A 44 -5.64 -8.12 -1.44
C TRP A 44 -4.38 -8.78 -0.88
N VAL A 45 -4.21 -10.05 -1.17
CA VAL A 45 -2.92 -10.71 -1.07
C VAL A 45 -2.37 -10.73 -2.49
N ASP A 46 -1.78 -9.63 -2.92
CA ASP A 46 -0.81 -9.65 -4.01
C ASP A 46 0.43 -10.37 -3.48
N ASP A 47 0.36 -11.70 -3.48
CA ASP A 47 1.54 -12.53 -3.35
C ASP A 47 2.20 -12.60 -4.73
N PRO A 48 3.35 -11.93 -4.94
CA PRO A 48 4.03 -11.95 -6.23
C PRO A 48 4.43 -13.36 -6.68
N ASP A 49 4.57 -14.29 -5.74
CA ASP A 49 4.95 -15.69 -6.00
C ASP A 49 3.72 -16.59 -6.24
N ASN A 50 2.52 -16.11 -5.89
CA ASN A 50 1.25 -16.81 -6.15
C ASN A 50 0.13 -15.79 -6.44
N PRO A 51 0.21 -15.06 -7.56
CA PRO A 51 -0.81 -14.10 -7.94
C PRO A 51 -2.14 -14.83 -8.13
N ASN A 52 -3.16 -14.46 -7.37
CA ASN A 52 -4.52 -14.93 -7.64
C ASN A 52 -4.83 -14.61 -9.11
N PRO A 53 -5.25 -15.60 -9.91
CA PRO A 53 -5.59 -15.35 -11.29
C PRO A 53 -6.74 -14.34 -11.32
N LEU A 54 -6.55 -13.21 -12.01
CA LEU A 54 -7.61 -12.26 -12.30
C LEU A 54 -8.51 -12.88 -13.36
N SER A 55 -9.34 -13.84 -12.90
CA SER A 55 -10.22 -14.62 -13.76
C SER A 55 -11.50 -13.86 -14.07
N GLY A 56 -11.95 -13.95 -15.30
CA GLY A 56 -13.28 -13.47 -15.71
C GLY A 56 -14.43 -14.14 -14.96
N ASP A 57 -14.22 -15.25 -14.25
CA ASP A 57 -15.25 -15.85 -13.40
C ASP A 57 -15.52 -15.04 -12.13
N THR A 58 -14.50 -14.36 -11.62
CA THR A 58 -14.55 -13.58 -10.38
C THR A 58 -14.52 -12.07 -10.58
N HIS A 59 -14.13 -11.60 -11.77
CA HIS A 59 -13.95 -10.18 -12.06
C HIS A 59 -14.61 -9.80 -13.39
N PHE A 60 -14.93 -8.52 -13.51
CA PHE A 60 -15.27 -7.85 -14.76
C PHE A 60 -14.06 -7.06 -15.29
N ILE A 61 -14.04 -6.82 -16.61
CA ILE A 61 -13.19 -5.78 -17.19
C ILE A 61 -14.04 -4.56 -17.50
N VAL A 62 -13.58 -3.37 -17.12
CA VAL A 62 -14.30 -2.10 -17.30
C VAL A 62 -13.45 -1.15 -18.11
N LEU A 63 -13.97 -0.69 -19.22
CA LEU A 63 -13.34 0.29 -20.10
C LEU A 63 -13.97 1.65 -19.88
N MET A 64 -13.15 2.68 -19.61
CA MET A 64 -13.62 4.05 -19.53
C MET A 64 -13.35 4.76 -20.84
N ILE A 65 -14.39 5.34 -21.42
CA ILE A 65 -14.37 6.07 -22.69
C ILE A 65 -15.04 7.45 -22.57
N GLN A 66 -14.77 8.34 -23.51
CA GLN A 66 -15.51 9.62 -23.57
C GLN A 66 -16.97 9.39 -23.93
N GLU A 67 -17.90 10.23 -23.44
CA GLU A 67 -19.33 10.11 -23.68
C GLU A 67 -19.69 10.08 -25.19
N ASN A 68 -18.99 10.86 -25.98
CA ASN A 68 -19.24 10.99 -27.43
C ASN A 68 -18.60 9.90 -28.27
N GLN A 69 -17.87 8.96 -27.67
CA GLN A 69 -17.23 7.85 -28.37
C GLN A 69 -18.28 6.80 -28.76
N ASP A 70 -18.12 6.25 -29.97
CA ASP A 70 -19.02 5.25 -30.53
C ASP A 70 -18.79 3.89 -29.85
N VAL A 71 -19.77 3.47 -29.05
CA VAL A 71 -19.72 2.21 -28.30
C VAL A 71 -19.82 1.01 -29.24
N ASP A 72 -20.65 1.10 -30.29
CA ASP A 72 -20.84 -0.01 -31.23
C ASP A 72 -19.50 -0.29 -31.99
N GLN A 73 -18.79 0.77 -32.37
CA GLN A 73 -17.48 0.66 -32.98
C GLN A 73 -16.47 0.00 -31.99
N LEU A 74 -16.45 0.42 -30.74
CA LEU A 74 -15.56 -0.16 -29.72
C LEU A 74 -15.86 -1.65 -29.51
N ILE A 75 -17.14 -2.02 -29.40
CA ILE A 75 -17.55 -3.42 -29.22
C ILE A 75 -17.17 -4.27 -30.43
N TYR A 76 -17.30 -3.71 -31.64
CA TYR A 76 -16.84 -4.38 -32.85
C TYR A 76 -15.32 -4.60 -32.85
N GLU A 77 -14.53 -3.62 -32.45
CA GLU A 77 -13.08 -3.76 -32.32
C GLU A 77 -12.70 -4.83 -31.29
N ILE A 78 -13.38 -4.87 -30.15
CA ILE A 78 -13.20 -5.91 -29.11
C ILE A 78 -13.52 -7.30 -29.70
N GLN A 79 -14.64 -7.44 -30.42
CA GLN A 79 -15.02 -8.69 -31.06
C GLN A 79 -13.93 -9.17 -32.01
N MET A 80 -13.35 -8.27 -32.79
CA MET A 80 -12.29 -8.59 -33.75
C MET A 80 -10.96 -8.97 -33.06
N ILE A 81 -10.54 -8.20 -32.06
CA ILE A 81 -9.31 -8.43 -31.30
C ILE A 81 -9.35 -9.78 -30.57
N MET A 82 -10.51 -10.10 -30.01
CA MET A 82 -10.70 -11.35 -29.27
C MET A 82 -11.12 -12.53 -30.15
N ASN A 83 -11.35 -12.31 -31.45
CA ASN A 83 -11.81 -13.31 -32.42
C ASN A 83 -13.08 -14.03 -31.96
N LEU A 84 -14.09 -13.27 -31.49
CA LEU A 84 -15.37 -13.79 -31.04
C LEU A 84 -16.35 -13.97 -32.19
N ASP A 85 -17.15 -15.03 -32.15
CA ASP A 85 -18.19 -15.28 -33.16
C ASP A 85 -19.32 -14.25 -33.12
N ASN A 86 -19.60 -13.71 -31.90
CA ASN A 86 -20.62 -12.68 -31.67
C ASN A 86 -20.03 -11.53 -30.85
N ALA A 87 -20.64 -10.36 -30.95
CA ALA A 87 -20.31 -9.22 -30.09
C ALA A 87 -20.49 -9.61 -28.60
N PRO A 88 -19.56 -9.24 -27.72
CA PRO A 88 -19.70 -9.52 -26.29
C PRO A 88 -20.85 -8.70 -25.68
N ASP A 89 -21.54 -9.28 -24.72
CA ASP A 89 -22.50 -8.55 -23.90
C ASP A 89 -21.76 -7.52 -23.03
N TYR A 90 -22.37 -6.33 -22.89
CA TYR A 90 -21.81 -5.26 -22.08
C TYR A 90 -22.88 -4.49 -21.30
N VAL A 91 -22.46 -3.80 -20.25
CA VAL A 91 -23.28 -2.84 -19.51
C VAL A 91 -22.64 -1.47 -19.65
N GLU A 92 -23.45 -0.49 -20.07
CA GLU A 92 -23.03 0.91 -20.18
C GLU A 92 -23.52 1.70 -18.96
N GLU A 93 -22.63 2.47 -18.35
CA GLU A 93 -22.91 3.40 -17.26
C GLU A 93 -22.32 4.76 -17.60
N ILE A 94 -23.18 5.79 -17.74
CA ILE A 94 -22.75 7.17 -17.99
C ILE A 94 -22.58 7.87 -16.64
N PHE A 95 -21.47 8.59 -16.48
CA PHE A 95 -21.21 9.36 -15.27
C PHE A 95 -20.53 10.70 -15.59
N GLU A 96 -20.79 11.68 -14.74
CA GLU A 96 -20.11 12.97 -14.82
C GLU A 96 -18.63 12.81 -14.42
N ASP A 97 -17.76 13.57 -15.09
CA ASP A 97 -16.38 13.73 -14.66
C ASP A 97 -16.38 14.25 -13.24
N LYS A 98 -16.27 13.34 -12.31
CA LYS A 98 -16.13 13.72 -10.90
C LYS A 98 -14.77 14.36 -10.77
N ASP A 99 -14.69 15.43 -10.00
CA ASP A 99 -13.43 15.89 -9.45
C ASP A 99 -12.85 14.72 -8.63
N TRP A 100 -12.05 13.89 -9.33
CA TRP A 100 -11.42 12.72 -8.74
C TRP A 100 -10.53 13.10 -7.55
N VAL A 101 -10.03 14.34 -7.54
CA VAL A 101 -9.27 14.87 -6.42
C VAL A 101 -10.18 14.99 -5.20
N THR A 102 -11.30 15.68 -5.33
CA THR A 102 -12.30 15.81 -4.26
C THR A 102 -12.90 14.47 -3.85
N TYR A 103 -13.18 13.57 -4.82
CA TYR A 103 -13.70 12.25 -4.50
C TYR A 103 -12.67 11.41 -3.74
N THR A 104 -11.42 11.36 -4.20
CA THR A 104 -10.34 10.66 -3.52
C THR A 104 -10.12 11.25 -2.13
N GLN A 105 -10.09 12.57 -2.01
CA GLN A 105 -9.99 13.25 -0.72
C GLN A 105 -11.11 12.84 0.24
N SER A 106 -12.35 12.70 -0.25
CA SER A 106 -13.48 12.27 0.60
C SER A 106 -13.39 10.83 1.12
N GLN A 107 -12.57 9.98 0.50
CA GLN A 107 -12.33 8.60 0.94
C GLN A 107 -11.28 8.48 2.05
N PHE A 108 -10.41 9.50 2.18
CA PHE A 108 -9.38 9.51 3.21
C PHE A 108 -9.81 10.42 4.36
N LYS A 109 -10.17 9.80 5.46
CA LYS A 109 -10.51 10.45 6.73
C LYS A 109 -9.37 10.30 7.73
N GLU A 110 -9.43 11.06 8.80
CA GLU A 110 -8.54 10.88 9.94
C GLU A 110 -8.61 9.45 10.49
N ILE A 111 -7.48 8.94 10.93
CA ILE A 111 -7.33 7.61 11.50
C ILE A 111 -6.76 7.76 12.90
N PHE A 112 -7.54 7.47 13.93
CA PHE A 112 -7.07 7.47 15.30
C PHE A 112 -6.30 6.19 15.61
N ILE A 113 -5.04 6.34 15.98
CA ILE A 113 -4.17 5.25 16.42
C ILE A 113 -4.39 5.04 17.92
N SER A 114 -4.50 6.16 18.67
CA SER A 114 -4.77 6.23 20.09
C SER A 114 -5.47 7.56 20.44
N ASP A 115 -5.67 7.84 21.70
CA ASP A 115 -6.16 9.14 22.18
C ASP A 115 -5.13 10.28 22.03
N SER A 116 -3.84 9.94 21.79
CA SER A 116 -2.73 10.88 21.68
C SER A 116 -2.04 10.91 20.31
N LEU A 117 -2.41 10.00 19.39
CA LEU A 117 -1.80 9.90 18.06
C LEU A 117 -2.86 9.62 16.99
N ARG A 118 -2.84 10.42 15.92
CA ARG A 118 -3.66 10.19 14.74
C ARG A 118 -2.90 10.42 13.44
N ILE A 119 -3.43 9.86 12.36
CA ILE A 119 -3.02 10.19 10.99
C ILE A 119 -4.13 11.00 10.36
N VAL A 120 -3.77 12.08 9.67
CA VAL A 120 -4.71 12.95 8.97
C VAL A 120 -4.22 13.23 7.54
N PRO A 121 -5.13 13.34 6.58
CA PRO A 121 -4.76 13.89 5.28
C PRO A 121 -4.51 15.41 5.38
N PRO A 122 -3.77 16.03 4.44
CA PRO A 122 -3.42 17.44 4.50
C PRO A 122 -4.62 18.40 4.61
N TRP A 123 -5.76 18.05 4.00
CA TRP A 123 -6.98 18.86 4.02
C TRP A 123 -7.76 18.79 5.35
N GLU A 124 -7.41 17.86 6.25
CA GLU A 124 -7.98 17.74 7.61
C GLU A 124 -6.97 18.11 8.71
N SER A 125 -5.76 18.55 8.35
CA SER A 125 -4.66 18.81 9.29
C SER A 125 -4.98 19.89 10.35
N ASN A 126 -5.92 20.77 10.08
CA ASN A 126 -6.32 21.85 10.99
C ASN A 126 -7.46 21.49 11.96
N SER A 127 -7.94 20.24 11.95
CA SER A 127 -8.97 19.80 12.89
C SER A 127 -8.43 19.76 14.34
N GLU A 128 -9.23 20.18 15.31
CA GLU A 128 -8.83 20.20 16.74
C GLU A 128 -8.52 18.79 17.23
N PHE A 129 -7.31 18.61 17.75
CA PHE A 129 -6.88 17.38 18.41
C PHE A 129 -5.81 17.71 19.46
N SER A 130 -5.95 17.15 20.65
CA SER A 130 -5.03 17.41 21.76
C SER A 130 -3.72 16.60 21.70
N GLY A 131 -3.64 15.62 20.80
CA GLY A 131 -2.48 14.75 20.60
C GLY A 131 -1.61 15.18 19.43
N GLN A 132 -0.76 14.26 18.99
CA GLN A 132 0.10 14.42 17.83
C GLN A 132 -0.60 13.95 16.56
N SER A 133 -0.49 14.73 15.49
CA SER A 133 -1.04 14.41 14.18
C SER A 133 0.09 14.16 13.19
N ILE A 134 0.02 13.04 12.49
CA ILE A 134 0.89 12.69 11.36
C ILE A 134 0.14 13.04 10.09
N ILE A 135 0.68 13.94 9.27
CA ILE A 135 0.05 14.36 8.03
C ILE A 135 0.56 13.47 6.92
N ILE A 136 -0.33 12.70 6.29
CA ILE A 136 0.00 11.81 5.18
C ILE A 136 -0.86 12.15 3.97
N GLN A 137 -0.20 12.56 2.88
CA GLN A 137 -0.82 12.66 1.57
C GLN A 137 -0.95 11.25 0.99
N PRO A 138 -2.17 10.76 0.76
CA PRO A 138 -2.36 9.51 0.02
C PRO A 138 -1.71 9.60 -1.36
N GLY A 139 -0.88 8.63 -1.69
CA GLY A 139 -0.10 8.61 -2.93
C GLY A 139 0.07 7.19 -3.48
N SER A 140 1.06 6.99 -4.33
CA SER A 140 1.43 5.68 -4.88
C SER A 140 2.13 4.77 -3.85
N GLY A 141 2.65 5.33 -2.76
CA GLY A 141 3.27 4.57 -1.68
C GLY A 141 2.23 3.85 -0.82
N PHE A 142 2.49 2.59 -0.49
CA PHE A 142 1.74 1.87 0.54
C PHE A 142 1.93 2.53 1.90
N GLY A 143 0.92 2.44 2.80
CA GLY A 143 1.07 2.92 4.17
C GLY A 143 0.34 4.24 4.47
N THR A 144 -0.94 4.36 4.05
CA THR A 144 -1.80 5.49 4.44
C THR A 144 -2.20 5.48 5.92
N GLY A 145 -1.85 4.41 6.65
CA GLY A 145 -2.17 4.24 8.08
C GLY A 145 -3.42 3.43 8.38
N SER A 146 -4.29 3.18 7.40
CA SER A 146 -5.55 2.45 7.61
C SER A 146 -5.35 0.94 7.82
N HIS A 147 -4.28 0.37 7.27
CA HIS A 147 -4.05 -1.07 7.33
C HIS A 147 -3.69 -1.54 8.76
N PRO A 148 -4.20 -2.69 9.23
CA PRO A 148 -3.92 -3.23 10.56
C PRO A 148 -2.43 -3.31 10.90
N THR A 149 -1.59 -3.73 9.94
CA THR A 149 -0.13 -3.83 10.14
C THR A 149 0.53 -2.50 10.45
N THR A 150 0.10 -1.43 9.79
CA THR A 150 0.59 -0.07 10.06
C THR A 150 0.16 0.41 11.44
N GLN A 151 -1.11 0.15 11.82
CA GLN A 151 -1.62 0.49 13.14
C GLN A 151 -0.89 -0.26 14.26
N LEU A 152 -0.59 -1.55 14.07
CA LEU A 152 0.22 -2.33 15.02
C LEU A 152 1.61 -1.70 15.23
N CYS A 153 2.30 -1.33 14.15
CA CYS A 153 3.61 -0.68 14.22
C CYS A 153 3.54 0.69 14.91
N LEU A 154 2.54 1.52 14.58
CA LEU A 154 2.37 2.85 15.16
C LEU A 154 2.08 2.79 16.65
N ARG A 155 1.17 1.92 17.10
CA ARG A 155 0.89 1.68 18.52
C ARG A 155 2.12 1.20 19.27
N TRP A 156 2.91 0.34 18.63
CA TRP A 156 4.16 -0.12 19.23
C TRP A 156 5.17 1.03 19.37
N LEU A 157 5.38 1.84 18.33
CA LEU A 157 6.26 3.00 18.37
C LEU A 157 5.84 3.98 19.47
N GLU A 158 4.55 4.33 19.55
CA GLU A 158 4.01 5.25 20.54
C GLU A 158 4.31 4.81 21.98
N ASN A 159 4.21 3.50 22.25
CA ASN A 159 4.38 2.96 23.61
C ASN A 159 5.83 2.62 23.97
N ASN A 160 6.73 2.45 23.00
CA ASN A 160 8.05 1.86 23.26
C ASN A 160 9.24 2.70 22.77
N LEU A 161 9.02 3.62 21.82
CA LEU A 161 10.07 4.50 21.34
C LEU A 161 10.53 5.41 22.49
N LYS A 162 11.83 5.54 22.63
CA LYS A 162 12.44 6.43 23.61
C LYS A 162 13.05 7.63 22.92
N GLU A 163 13.07 8.73 23.61
CA GLU A 163 13.74 9.95 23.14
C GLU A 163 15.17 9.64 22.70
N ASN A 164 15.56 10.21 21.58
CA ASN A 164 16.87 10.04 20.91
C ASN A 164 17.18 8.64 20.37
N ASN A 165 16.23 7.70 20.32
CA ASN A 165 16.47 6.44 19.62
C ASN A 165 16.83 6.69 18.14
N THR A 166 17.69 5.84 17.60
CA THR A 166 17.96 5.74 16.16
C THR A 166 17.03 4.70 15.54
N VAL A 167 16.38 5.05 14.41
CA VAL A 167 15.37 4.21 13.76
C VAL A 167 15.70 4.02 12.29
N LEU A 168 15.73 2.78 11.84
CA LEU A 168 15.74 2.40 10.42
C LEU A 168 14.37 1.84 10.06
N ASP A 169 13.68 2.50 9.11
CA ASP A 169 12.42 2.06 8.53
C ASP A 169 12.68 1.43 7.16
N TYR A 170 12.67 0.11 7.07
CA TYR A 170 13.00 -0.61 5.85
C TYR A 170 11.76 -1.10 5.11
N GLY A 171 11.56 -0.60 3.88
CA GLY A 171 10.30 -0.67 3.14
C GLY A 171 9.35 0.43 3.63
N CYS A 172 9.86 1.67 3.70
CA CYS A 172 9.17 2.78 4.36
C CYS A 172 7.90 3.26 3.62
N GLY A 173 7.73 2.94 2.33
CA GLY A 173 6.57 3.31 1.54
C GLY A 173 6.29 4.81 1.56
N SER A 174 5.14 5.21 2.11
CA SER A 174 4.75 6.61 2.30
C SER A 174 5.57 7.38 3.33
N GLY A 175 6.47 6.71 4.08
CA GLY A 175 7.22 7.26 5.19
C GLY A 175 6.45 7.37 6.51
N VAL A 176 5.23 6.82 6.60
CA VAL A 176 4.37 7.00 7.77
C VAL A 176 5.00 6.55 9.09
N LEU A 177 5.74 5.43 9.10
CA LEU A 177 6.41 4.93 10.31
C LEU A 177 7.66 5.74 10.63
N SER A 178 8.42 6.15 9.62
CA SER A 178 9.55 7.07 9.76
C SER A 178 9.13 8.41 10.37
N ILE A 179 8.06 9.01 9.82
CA ILE A 179 7.49 10.28 10.29
C ILE A 179 6.97 10.12 11.71
N ALA A 180 6.23 9.04 12.00
CA ALA A 180 5.75 8.73 13.35
C ALA A 180 6.91 8.65 14.34
N ALA A 181 7.96 7.88 14.02
CA ALA A 181 9.12 7.75 14.89
C ALA A 181 9.76 9.12 15.19
N LYS A 182 9.87 10.00 14.17
CA LYS A 182 10.45 11.33 14.35
C LYS A 182 9.57 12.23 15.23
N ILE A 183 8.26 12.25 15.00
CA ILE A 183 7.28 13.01 15.79
C ILE A 183 7.27 12.54 17.25
N LEU A 184 7.42 11.22 17.48
CA LEU A 184 7.43 10.62 18.81
C LEU A 184 8.77 10.80 19.56
N GLY A 185 9.77 11.47 18.97
CA GLY A 185 11.00 11.86 19.66
C GLY A 185 12.25 11.07 19.27
N ALA A 186 12.24 10.29 18.20
CA ALA A 186 13.47 9.67 17.69
C ALA A 186 14.52 10.71 17.33
N GLY A 187 15.75 10.49 17.76
CA GLY A 187 16.88 11.39 17.50
C GLY A 187 17.27 11.38 16.01
N PHE A 188 17.42 10.19 15.45
CA PHE A 188 17.73 9.96 14.06
C PHE A 188 16.81 8.91 13.45
N VAL A 189 16.29 9.21 12.26
CA VAL A 189 15.44 8.28 11.50
C VAL A 189 15.88 8.34 10.04
N GLU A 190 15.97 7.20 9.41
CA GLU A 190 16.10 7.10 7.97
C GLU A 190 15.24 5.97 7.41
N GLY A 191 14.82 6.11 6.17
CA GLY A 191 13.97 5.15 5.47
C GLY A 191 14.68 4.54 4.26
N VAL A 192 14.35 3.30 3.96
CA VAL A 192 14.80 2.60 2.75
C VAL A 192 13.58 2.11 1.99
N GLU A 193 13.49 2.41 0.68
CA GLU A 193 12.36 2.01 -0.16
C GLU A 193 12.85 1.71 -1.59
N ILE A 194 12.30 0.67 -2.19
CA ILE A 194 12.69 0.22 -3.53
C ILE A 194 11.97 0.95 -4.66
N ASP A 195 10.75 1.44 -4.41
CA ASP A 195 9.98 2.18 -5.41
C ASP A 195 10.34 3.68 -5.37
N PRO A 196 10.96 4.23 -6.44
CA PRO A 196 11.29 5.65 -6.50
C PRO A 196 10.07 6.58 -6.35
N LYS A 197 8.86 6.13 -6.75
CA LYS A 197 7.63 6.91 -6.58
C LYS A 197 7.20 6.96 -5.12
N ALA A 198 7.39 5.86 -4.38
CA ALA A 198 7.13 5.82 -2.96
C ALA A 198 8.14 6.69 -2.18
N ILE A 199 9.43 6.72 -2.58
CA ILE A 199 10.43 7.64 -2.02
C ILE A 199 9.98 9.10 -2.19
N LEU A 200 9.58 9.50 -3.40
CA LEU A 200 9.07 10.85 -3.66
C LEU A 200 7.83 11.17 -2.81
N ASN A 201 6.94 10.23 -2.61
CA ASN A 201 5.78 10.40 -1.74
C ASN A 201 6.18 10.56 -0.26
N ALA A 202 7.17 9.77 0.21
CA ALA A 202 7.71 9.90 1.56
C ALA A 202 8.37 11.27 1.79
N GLU A 203 9.12 11.78 0.80
CA GLU A 203 9.72 13.12 0.85
C GLU A 203 8.64 14.21 0.91
N GLN A 204 7.57 14.12 0.12
CA GLN A 204 6.44 15.04 0.19
C GLN A 204 5.75 15.01 1.55
N ASN A 205 5.54 13.80 2.12
CA ASN A 205 4.98 13.66 3.45
C ASN A 205 5.91 14.23 4.54
N ASN A 206 7.21 14.12 4.35
CA ASN A 206 8.22 14.75 5.21
C ASN A 206 8.03 16.28 5.25
N GLU A 207 7.89 16.91 4.08
CA GLU A 207 7.65 18.36 3.96
C GLU A 207 6.35 18.78 4.66
N LEU A 208 5.27 18.01 4.49
CA LEU A 208 3.98 18.28 5.14
C LEU A 208 4.07 18.27 6.67
N ASN A 209 4.99 17.47 7.23
CA ASN A 209 5.23 17.38 8.67
C ASN A 209 6.38 18.28 9.15
N ASN A 210 6.97 19.11 8.29
CA ASN A 210 8.14 19.95 8.59
C ASN A 210 9.33 19.15 9.12
N LEU A 211 9.59 17.97 8.54
CA LEU A 211 10.66 17.08 8.91
C LEU A 211 11.69 16.97 7.78
N MET A 212 12.87 16.48 8.12
CA MET A 212 13.96 16.17 7.18
C MET A 212 14.50 14.78 7.50
N ILE A 213 13.78 13.74 7.08
CA ILE A 213 14.19 12.35 7.20
C ILE A 213 14.81 11.94 5.85
N PRO A 214 16.03 11.41 5.81
CA PRO A 214 16.60 10.89 4.57
C PRO A 214 15.92 9.58 4.17
N TYR A 215 15.60 9.47 2.87
CA TYR A 215 15.09 8.26 2.25
C TYR A 215 16.04 7.78 1.16
N HIS A 216 16.28 6.49 1.10
CA HIS A 216 17.28 5.88 0.23
C HIS A 216 16.68 4.74 -0.60
N HIS A 217 17.17 4.59 -1.83
CA HIS A 217 16.97 3.34 -2.55
C HIS A 217 17.94 2.28 -1.99
N PRO A 218 17.58 0.98 -1.90
CA PRO A 218 18.45 -0.07 -1.37
C PRO A 218 19.84 -0.11 -2.02
N ASP A 219 19.95 0.16 -3.33
CA ASP A 219 21.23 0.14 -4.06
C ASP A 219 22.17 1.30 -3.66
N SER A 220 21.64 2.38 -3.09
CA SER A 220 22.39 3.54 -2.64
C SER A 220 22.48 3.64 -1.10
N PHE A 221 21.83 2.72 -0.39
CA PHE A 221 21.86 2.70 1.05
C PHE A 221 23.15 2.03 1.56
N GLU A 222 24.01 2.84 2.10
CA GLU A 222 25.27 2.39 2.72
C GLU A 222 25.25 2.75 4.21
N SER A 223 25.13 1.74 5.07
CA SER A 223 25.24 1.89 6.51
C SER A 223 25.99 0.70 7.12
N ASN A 224 26.88 0.98 8.05
CA ASN A 224 27.52 -0.01 8.90
C ASN A 224 27.07 0.13 10.36
N GLU A 225 26.13 1.03 10.61
CA GLU A 225 25.65 1.35 11.95
C GLU A 225 24.54 0.38 12.38
N LYS A 226 24.42 0.23 13.69
CA LYS A 226 23.27 -0.45 14.29
C LYS A 226 22.28 0.60 14.77
N TYR A 227 21.01 0.29 14.57
CA TYR A 227 19.90 1.15 15.00
C TYR A 227 19.28 0.61 16.28
N ASP A 228 18.85 1.51 17.16
CA ASP A 228 18.10 1.12 18.35
C ASP A 228 16.81 0.39 17.97
N ILE A 229 16.18 0.82 16.86
CA ILE A 229 14.97 0.20 16.31
C ILE A 229 15.17 -0.01 14.81
N VAL A 230 15.04 -1.26 14.36
CA VAL A 230 14.83 -1.59 12.96
C VAL A 230 13.36 -1.98 12.82
N ILE A 231 12.61 -1.26 12.01
CA ILE A 231 11.20 -1.52 11.75
C ILE A 231 11.00 -1.85 10.26
N ALA A 232 10.22 -2.88 9.95
CA ALA A 232 9.85 -3.23 8.59
C ALA A 232 8.41 -3.76 8.56
N ASN A 233 7.55 -3.06 7.79
CA ASN A 233 6.16 -3.43 7.58
C ASN A 233 5.95 -3.79 6.12
N ILE A 234 6.41 -4.98 5.72
CA ILE A 234 6.39 -5.49 4.35
C ILE A 234 6.01 -6.96 4.33
N LEU A 235 5.71 -7.52 3.15
CA LEU A 235 5.26 -8.90 3.01
C LEU A 235 6.24 -9.92 3.61
N ALA A 236 5.69 -10.98 4.23
CA ALA A 236 6.44 -12.03 4.92
C ALA A 236 7.52 -12.67 4.04
N THR A 237 7.22 -12.95 2.75
CA THR A 237 8.17 -13.54 1.79
C THR A 237 9.40 -12.65 1.56
N ILE A 238 9.18 -11.33 1.54
CA ILE A 238 10.27 -10.34 1.41
C ILE A 238 11.06 -10.25 2.72
N LEU A 239 10.40 -10.21 3.88
CA LEU A 239 11.08 -10.22 5.18
C LEU A 239 12.01 -11.40 5.34
N ILE A 240 11.59 -12.61 4.93
CA ILE A 240 12.42 -13.81 4.96
C ILE A 240 13.67 -13.63 4.10
N ARG A 241 13.55 -13.08 2.88
CA ARG A 241 14.71 -12.82 1.99
C ARG A 241 15.62 -11.74 2.55
N LEU A 242 15.06 -10.72 3.20
CA LEU A 242 15.83 -9.61 3.77
C LEU A 242 16.47 -9.90 5.13
N ALA A 243 16.21 -11.05 5.75
CA ALA A 243 16.81 -11.37 7.04
C ALA A 243 18.35 -11.24 7.08
N PRO A 244 19.12 -11.67 6.06
CA PRO A 244 20.58 -11.42 6.01
C PRO A 244 20.96 -9.96 5.89
N THR A 245 20.12 -9.13 5.30
CA THR A 245 20.34 -7.69 5.10
C THR A 245 20.01 -6.90 6.37
N LEU A 246 18.86 -7.19 6.99
CA LEU A 246 18.39 -6.46 8.17
C LEU A 246 19.09 -6.88 9.45
N GLY A 247 19.49 -8.16 9.56
CA GLY A 247 20.15 -8.71 10.75
C GLY A 247 21.33 -7.90 11.27
N PRO A 248 22.29 -7.47 10.43
CA PRO A 248 23.43 -6.64 10.85
C PRO A 248 23.05 -5.28 11.45
N PHE A 249 21.92 -4.68 11.04
CA PHE A 249 21.48 -3.38 11.51
C PHE A 249 20.81 -3.40 12.89
N ILE A 250 20.47 -4.58 13.41
CA ILE A 250 19.75 -4.72 14.69
C ILE A 250 20.70 -4.36 15.85
N GLY A 251 20.40 -3.23 16.50
CA GLY A 251 21.09 -2.81 17.72
C GLY A 251 20.35 -3.24 18.99
N ASN A 252 19.05 -2.95 19.05
CA ASN A 252 18.24 -3.28 20.23
C ASN A 252 16.91 -3.96 19.83
N LYS A 253 16.03 -3.29 19.10
CA LYS A 253 14.71 -3.81 18.74
C LYS A 253 14.58 -4.05 17.23
N LEU A 254 14.02 -5.19 16.88
CA LEU A 254 13.53 -5.52 15.54
C LEU A 254 12.02 -5.66 15.60
N VAL A 255 11.32 -4.84 14.82
CA VAL A 255 9.84 -4.78 14.75
C VAL A 255 9.41 -5.13 13.34
N LEU A 256 8.73 -6.25 13.18
CA LEU A 256 8.29 -6.73 11.88
C LEU A 256 6.77 -6.86 11.83
N SER A 257 6.16 -6.38 10.76
CA SER A 257 4.74 -6.56 10.44
C SER A 257 4.54 -6.74 8.93
N GLY A 258 3.29 -6.79 8.45
CA GLY A 258 3.00 -7.23 7.09
C GLY A 258 2.96 -8.75 6.96
N ILE A 259 2.72 -9.44 8.07
CA ILE A 259 2.82 -10.89 8.23
C ILE A 259 1.46 -11.43 8.66
N LEU A 260 0.90 -12.37 7.91
CA LEU A 260 -0.27 -13.13 8.35
C LEU A 260 0.12 -14.11 9.46
N GLU A 261 -0.82 -14.42 10.35
CA GLU A 261 -0.56 -15.30 11.51
C GLU A 261 0.03 -16.66 11.12
N ASN A 262 -0.43 -17.25 10.01
CA ASN A 262 0.08 -18.51 9.48
C ASN A 262 1.52 -18.43 8.93
N GLN A 263 2.02 -17.24 8.58
CA GLN A 263 3.36 -17.00 8.05
C GLN A 263 4.39 -16.68 9.17
N ALA A 264 3.92 -16.36 10.38
CA ALA A 264 4.77 -15.88 11.48
C ALA A 264 5.94 -16.83 11.79
N LYS A 265 5.69 -18.14 11.77
CA LYS A 265 6.70 -19.16 12.11
C LYS A 265 7.91 -19.11 11.18
N ASP A 266 7.67 -18.96 9.89
CA ASP A 266 8.75 -18.96 8.88
C ASP A 266 9.58 -17.69 8.97
N VAL A 267 8.92 -16.53 9.21
CA VAL A 267 9.63 -15.27 9.47
C VAL A 267 10.46 -15.38 10.74
N ILE A 268 9.91 -15.86 11.86
CA ILE A 268 10.65 -16.04 13.12
C ILE A 268 11.90 -16.91 12.90
N GLN A 269 11.76 -18.00 12.17
CA GLN A 269 12.86 -18.91 11.89
C GLN A 269 13.97 -18.23 11.05
N SER A 270 13.60 -17.40 10.07
CA SER A 270 14.58 -16.73 9.21
C SER A 270 15.48 -15.74 9.96
N TYR A 271 14.99 -15.13 11.05
CA TYR A 271 15.75 -14.20 11.88
C TYR A 271 16.48 -14.84 13.07
N SER A 272 16.31 -16.15 13.31
CA SER A 272 16.84 -16.85 14.49
C SER A 272 18.35 -16.77 14.67
N LYS A 273 19.10 -16.50 13.60
CA LYS A 273 20.56 -16.29 13.64
C LYS A 273 20.95 -14.98 14.34
N TRP A 274 20.07 -13.97 14.30
CA TRP A 274 20.36 -12.62 14.83
C TRP A 274 19.64 -12.33 16.13
N VAL A 275 18.35 -12.65 16.17
CA VAL A 275 17.47 -12.38 17.33
C VAL A 275 16.39 -13.44 17.48
N GLY A 276 15.91 -13.65 18.69
CA GLY A 276 14.72 -14.46 18.95
C GLY A 276 13.47 -13.61 18.85
N LEU A 277 12.65 -13.84 17.83
CA LEU A 277 11.38 -13.15 17.64
C LEU A 277 10.22 -13.93 18.26
N SER A 278 9.19 -13.19 18.69
CA SER A 278 7.90 -13.75 19.12
C SER A 278 6.76 -12.84 18.64
N VAL A 279 5.55 -13.40 18.57
CA VAL A 279 4.34 -12.62 18.29
C VAL A 279 4.04 -11.76 19.51
N GLN A 280 4.08 -10.44 19.33
CA GLN A 280 3.80 -9.46 20.38
C GLN A 280 2.36 -8.99 20.38
N ASP A 281 1.78 -8.79 19.21
CA ASP A 281 0.41 -8.28 19.06
C ASP A 281 -0.22 -8.79 17.76
N LYS A 282 -1.56 -8.70 17.66
CA LYS A 282 -2.35 -9.18 16.52
C LYS A 282 -3.52 -8.24 16.24
N MET A 283 -3.85 -8.06 14.97
CA MET A 283 -5.01 -7.31 14.50
C MET A 283 -5.50 -7.88 13.17
N ASP A 284 -6.76 -8.27 13.08
CA ASP A 284 -7.43 -8.74 11.85
C ASP A 284 -6.64 -9.83 11.08
N GLY A 285 -6.07 -10.80 11.81
CA GLY A 285 -5.29 -11.89 11.24
C GLY A 285 -3.83 -11.55 10.89
N TRP A 286 -3.42 -10.31 11.10
CA TRP A 286 -2.04 -9.83 10.96
C TRP A 286 -1.32 -9.81 12.31
N VAL A 287 -0.01 -9.97 12.28
CA VAL A 287 0.81 -10.01 13.50
C VAL A 287 1.91 -8.97 13.50
N LEU A 288 2.28 -8.55 14.71
CA LEU A 288 3.51 -7.83 15.00
C LEU A 288 4.51 -8.79 15.65
N LEU A 289 5.67 -8.95 15.05
CA LEU A 289 6.78 -9.70 15.63
C LEU A 289 7.79 -8.75 16.24
N LEU A 290 8.29 -9.14 17.41
CA LEU A 290 9.28 -8.38 18.18
C LEU A 290 10.30 -9.33 18.80
N ASN A 291 11.56 -8.88 18.92
CA ASN A 291 12.55 -9.56 19.74
C ASN A 291 12.39 -9.14 21.21
N ASN A 292 12.68 -10.07 22.11
CA ASN A 292 12.67 -9.86 23.57
C ASN A 292 13.69 -8.79 24.03
#